data_8d70e47ebb0dfb0c61e29a99bfca9622
#
_entry.id   8d70e47ebb0dfb0c61e29a99bfca9622
#
_cell.length_a   1.000
_cell.length_b   1.000
_cell.length_c   1.000
_cell.angle_alpha   90.00
_cell.angle_beta   90.00
_cell.angle_gamma   90.00
#
_symmetry.space_group_name_H-M   'P 1'
#
loop_
_entity.id
_entity.type
_entity.pdbx_description
1 polymer ?
#
loop_
_entity_poly.entity_id
_entity_poly.type
_entity_poly.pdbx_seq_one_letter_code
_entity_poly.pdbx_strand_id
1 'polypeptide(L)'
;MDFLKQDIAAFGDSDIGAVARVVHDGCRKALETHARIEPIRSEAEGAPLELARGFDASEVKLTGRVQGEPPYRGVLLHRGWRATKLELPVPVAGHNALVLAPAEVEL
;
A
#
# COMPACT_ATOMS: atom_id res chain seq x y z
N MET A 1 13.19 7.57 -6.87
CA MET A 1 13.28 7.13 -8.28
C MET A 1 14.58 6.43 -8.62
N ASP A 2 15.70 6.95 -8.16
CA ASP A 2 17.01 6.41 -8.52
C ASP A 2 17.14 4.92 -8.19
N PHE A 3 16.71 4.52 -6.98
CA PHE A 3 16.70 3.11 -6.58
C PHE A 3 15.86 2.22 -7.52
N LEU A 4 14.67 2.70 -7.92
CA LEU A 4 13.78 1.92 -8.79
C LEU A 4 14.32 1.77 -10.21
N LYS A 5 15.13 2.72 -10.67
CA LYS A 5 15.76 2.70 -11.99
C LYS A 5 17.08 1.95 -12.02
N GLN A 6 17.62 1.64 -10.86
CA GLN A 6 18.87 0.92 -10.73
C GLN A 6 18.65 -0.59 -10.94
N ASP A 7 19.60 -1.23 -11.64
CA ASP A 7 19.62 -2.70 -11.72
C ASP A 7 20.24 -3.26 -10.42
N ILE A 8 19.43 -3.96 -9.63
CA ILE A 8 19.84 -4.54 -8.35
C ILE A 8 20.10 -6.05 -8.41
N ALA A 9 19.97 -6.66 -9.58
CA ALA A 9 20.09 -8.12 -9.72
C ALA A 9 21.47 -8.66 -9.32
N ALA A 10 22.52 -7.83 -9.46
CA ALA A 10 23.89 -8.21 -9.14
C ALA A 10 24.30 -7.89 -7.69
N PHE A 11 23.45 -7.21 -6.90
CA PHE A 11 23.78 -6.88 -5.52
C PHE A 11 23.57 -8.08 -4.59
N GLY A 12 24.44 -8.21 -3.59
CA GLY A 12 24.30 -9.24 -2.56
C GLY A 12 23.11 -8.99 -1.64
N ASP A 13 22.63 -10.05 -0.99
CA ASP A 13 21.46 -9.99 -0.11
C ASP A 13 21.67 -9.02 1.08
N SER A 14 22.87 -8.93 1.61
CA SER A 14 23.18 -8.00 2.72
C SER A 14 23.04 -6.55 2.30
N ASP A 15 23.47 -6.20 1.09
CA ASP A 15 23.34 -4.86 0.53
C ASP A 15 21.85 -4.54 0.26
N ILE A 16 21.12 -5.48 -0.30
CA ILE A 16 19.68 -5.35 -0.53
C ILE A 16 18.93 -5.20 0.79
N GLY A 17 19.30 -5.98 1.82
CA GLY A 17 18.69 -5.87 3.15
C GLY A 17 18.88 -4.48 3.77
N ALA A 18 20.07 -3.91 3.68
CA ALA A 18 20.36 -2.57 4.17
C ALA A 18 19.54 -1.50 3.43
N VAL A 19 19.48 -1.58 2.10
CA VAL A 19 18.71 -0.64 1.27
C VAL A 19 17.22 -0.80 1.53
N ALA A 20 16.73 -2.02 1.68
CA ALA A 20 15.32 -2.29 1.95
C ALA A 20 14.84 -1.60 3.23
N ARG A 21 15.67 -1.57 4.29
CA ARG A 21 15.33 -0.85 5.53
C ARG A 21 15.20 0.65 5.30
N VAL A 22 16.08 1.24 4.53
CA VAL A 22 16.04 2.68 4.23
C VAL A 22 14.81 3.03 3.41
N VAL A 23 14.52 2.27 2.36
CA VAL A 23 13.35 2.48 1.49
C VAL A 23 12.06 2.26 2.26
N HIS A 24 11.97 1.20 3.04
CA HIS A 24 10.80 0.90 3.88
C HIS A 24 10.52 2.05 4.85
N ASP A 25 11.52 2.51 5.58
CA ASP A 25 11.38 3.62 6.53
C ASP A 25 10.96 4.92 5.84
N GLY A 26 11.58 5.25 4.71
CA GLY A 26 11.24 6.42 3.93
C GLY A 26 9.82 6.39 3.37
N CYS A 27 9.40 5.26 2.82
CA CYS A 27 8.04 5.08 2.31
C CYS A 27 7.00 5.13 3.42
N ARG A 28 7.28 4.51 4.55
CA ARG A 28 6.41 4.55 5.72
C ARG A 28 6.20 5.98 6.21
N LYS A 29 7.27 6.76 6.35
CA LYS A 29 7.18 8.16 6.77
C LYS A 29 6.41 9.02 5.78
N ALA A 30 6.60 8.80 4.47
CA ALA A 30 5.87 9.51 3.44
C ALA A 30 4.36 9.21 3.52
N LEU A 31 3.98 7.96 3.71
CA LEU A 31 2.57 7.59 3.89
C LEU A 31 1.98 8.23 5.15
N GLU A 32 2.68 8.16 6.28
CA GLU A 32 2.21 8.74 7.55
C GLU A 32 2.06 10.26 7.49
N THR A 33 2.85 10.93 6.65
CA THR A 33 2.75 12.38 6.44
C THR A 33 1.46 12.77 5.71
N HIS A 34 1.01 11.95 4.76
CA HIS A 34 -0.08 12.29 3.85
C HIS A 34 -1.37 11.52 4.11
N ALA A 35 -1.31 10.44 4.87
CA ALA A 35 -2.47 9.59 5.07
C ALA A 35 -2.48 8.97 6.47
N ARG A 36 -3.70 8.72 6.96
CA ARG A 36 -3.92 7.80 8.06
C ARG A 36 -4.48 6.52 7.48
N ILE A 37 -3.76 5.42 7.66
CA ILE A 37 -4.11 4.13 7.07
C ILE A 37 -4.41 3.15 8.19
N GLU A 38 -5.57 2.51 8.10
CA GLU A 38 -6.05 1.56 9.09
C GLU A 38 -6.52 0.27 8.42
N PRO A 39 -6.47 -0.88 9.10
CA PRO A 39 -7.01 -2.11 8.54
C PRO A 39 -8.53 -2.02 8.35
N ILE A 40 -9.03 -2.61 7.27
CA ILE A 40 -10.48 -2.70 7.02
C ILE A 40 -11.13 -3.68 7.99
N ARG A 41 -10.48 -4.83 8.22
CA ARG A 41 -10.96 -5.86 9.14
C ARG A 41 -10.13 -5.90 10.41
N SER A 42 -10.79 -6.07 11.54
CA SER A 42 -10.13 -6.14 12.86
C SER A 42 -9.71 -7.55 13.23
N GLU A 43 -10.27 -8.58 12.60
CA GLU A 43 -9.93 -9.97 12.88
C GLU A 43 -8.48 -10.27 12.53
N ALA A 44 -7.91 -11.27 13.17
CA ALA A 44 -6.57 -11.75 12.84
C ALA A 44 -6.57 -12.49 11.50
N GLU A 45 -5.46 -12.45 10.78
CA GLU A 45 -5.29 -13.30 9.60
C GLU A 45 -5.41 -14.76 9.97
N GLY A 46 -6.12 -15.53 9.15
CA GLY A 46 -6.46 -16.92 9.42
C GLY A 46 -7.72 -17.12 10.26
N ALA A 47 -8.32 -16.06 10.78
CA ALA A 47 -9.54 -16.17 11.56
C ALA A 47 -10.76 -16.46 10.68
N PRO A 48 -11.70 -17.27 11.14
CA PRO A 48 -12.98 -17.48 10.45
C PRO A 48 -13.81 -16.19 10.51
N LEU A 49 -14.52 -15.89 9.43
CA LEU A 49 -15.44 -14.76 9.40
C LEU A 49 -16.65 -15.07 8.55
N GLU A 50 -17.71 -14.30 8.78
CA GLU A 50 -18.93 -14.34 8.00
C GLU A 50 -19.16 -12.97 7.35
N LEU A 51 -19.46 -12.98 6.06
CA LEU A 51 -19.82 -11.78 5.31
C LEU A 51 -21.35 -11.76 5.17
N ALA A 52 -21.97 -10.83 5.87
CA ALA A 52 -23.41 -10.66 5.83
C ALA A 52 -23.88 -10.17 4.45
N ARG A 53 -25.13 -10.42 4.16
CA ARG A 53 -25.79 -9.84 2.98
C ARG A 53 -25.68 -8.32 3.00
N GLY A 54 -25.27 -7.73 1.87
CA GLY A 54 -25.06 -6.29 1.77
C GLY A 54 -23.65 -5.83 2.12
N PHE A 55 -22.68 -6.75 2.30
CA PHE A 55 -21.30 -6.35 2.48
C PHE A 55 -20.80 -5.52 1.29
N ASP A 56 -19.89 -4.58 1.56
CA ASP A 56 -19.30 -3.73 0.52
C ASP A 56 -18.26 -4.50 -0.30
N ALA A 57 -18.61 -4.80 -1.54
CA ALA A 57 -17.71 -5.53 -2.44
C ALA A 57 -16.44 -4.77 -2.82
N SER A 58 -16.39 -3.46 -2.63
CA SER A 58 -15.18 -2.67 -2.82
C SER A 58 -14.16 -2.86 -1.67
N GLU A 59 -14.63 -3.26 -0.50
CA GLU A 59 -13.80 -3.49 0.68
C GLU A 59 -13.31 -4.94 0.80
N VAL A 60 -14.04 -5.89 0.23
CA VAL A 60 -13.78 -7.33 0.40
C VAL A 60 -13.73 -8.02 -0.95
N LYS A 61 -12.58 -8.59 -1.27
CA LYS A 61 -12.40 -9.44 -2.44
C LYS A 61 -12.57 -10.90 -2.05
N LEU A 62 -13.50 -11.57 -2.70
CA LEU A 62 -13.70 -13.00 -2.52
C LEU A 62 -12.73 -13.79 -3.39
N THR A 63 -12.11 -14.81 -2.81
CA THR A 63 -11.20 -15.71 -3.51
C THR A 63 -11.66 -17.16 -3.31
N GLY A 64 -11.17 -18.06 -4.16
CA GLY A 64 -11.55 -19.46 -4.13
C GLY A 64 -12.91 -19.67 -4.82
N ARG A 65 -13.62 -20.67 -4.35
CA ARG A 65 -14.89 -21.09 -4.96
C ARG A 65 -16.06 -20.34 -4.35
N VAL A 66 -16.49 -19.27 -5.00
CA VAL A 66 -17.68 -18.53 -4.59
C VAL A 66 -18.92 -19.21 -5.12
N GLN A 67 -19.77 -19.72 -4.23
CA GLN A 67 -21.02 -20.40 -4.58
C GLN A 67 -22.18 -19.81 -3.80
N GLY A 68 -23.32 -19.67 -4.48
CA GLY A 68 -24.56 -19.18 -3.89
C GLY A 68 -24.54 -17.68 -3.62
N GLU A 69 -25.37 -17.29 -2.68
CA GLU A 69 -25.57 -15.89 -2.30
C GLU A 69 -25.11 -15.64 -0.85
N PRO A 70 -24.88 -14.36 -0.46
CA PRO A 70 -24.60 -14.02 0.94
C PRO A 70 -25.69 -14.54 1.88
N PRO A 71 -25.38 -14.88 3.13
CA PRO A 71 -24.08 -14.68 3.76
C PRO A 71 -23.01 -15.69 3.33
N TYR A 72 -21.77 -15.21 3.20
CA TYR A 72 -20.63 -16.07 2.90
C TYR A 72 -19.81 -16.30 4.17
N ARG A 73 -19.25 -17.50 4.27
CA ARG A 73 -18.33 -17.88 5.37
C ARG A 73 -16.99 -18.27 4.78
N GLY A 74 -15.93 -17.79 5.42
CA GLY A 74 -14.57 -18.06 4.97
C GLY A 74 -13.54 -17.74 6.03
N VAL A 75 -12.31 -17.64 5.57
CA VAL A 75 -11.15 -17.35 6.39
C VAL A 75 -10.51 -16.07 5.89
N LEU A 76 -10.18 -15.16 6.80
CA LEU A 76 -9.51 -13.91 6.45
C LEU A 76 -8.06 -14.19 6.03
N LEU A 77 -7.72 -13.89 4.79
CA LEU A 77 -6.36 -14.01 4.29
C LEU A 77 -5.56 -12.72 4.57
N HIS A 78 -6.15 -11.57 4.29
CA HIS A 78 -5.56 -10.25 4.51
C HIS A 78 -6.63 -9.30 5.04
N ARG A 79 -6.23 -8.44 5.97
CA ARG A 79 -7.15 -7.49 6.60
C ARG A 79 -7.62 -6.37 5.69
N GLY A 80 -6.88 -6.10 4.62
CA GLY A 80 -7.11 -4.94 3.80
C GLY A 80 -6.73 -3.64 4.50
N TRP A 81 -6.67 -2.58 3.76
CA TRP A 81 -6.28 -1.26 4.25
C TRP A 81 -7.19 -0.19 3.70
N ARG A 82 -7.54 0.78 4.55
CA ARG A 82 -8.26 1.98 4.11
C ARG A 82 -7.53 3.22 4.58
N ALA A 83 -7.63 4.28 3.82
CA ALA A 83 -7.25 5.61 4.29
C ALA A 83 -8.45 6.26 4.98
N THR A 84 -8.30 6.56 6.26
CA THR A 84 -9.31 7.30 7.03
C THR A 84 -9.11 8.81 6.93
N LYS A 85 -7.90 9.22 6.54
CA LYS A 85 -7.54 10.59 6.22
C LYS A 85 -6.54 10.57 5.08
N LEU A 86 -6.74 11.42 4.09
CA LEU A 86 -5.84 11.53 2.93
C LEU A 86 -5.66 12.99 2.58
N GLU A 87 -4.41 13.46 2.66
CA GLU A 87 -3.99 14.81 2.30
C GLU A 87 -2.83 14.71 1.32
N LEU A 88 -3.13 14.78 0.04
CA LEU A 88 -2.12 14.72 -1.01
C LEU A 88 -1.52 16.10 -1.28
N PRO A 89 -0.23 16.17 -1.65
CA PRO A 89 0.38 17.42 -2.09
C PRO A 89 -0.39 18.02 -3.28
N VAL A 90 -0.55 19.34 -3.25
CA VAL A 90 -1.17 20.08 -4.36
C VAL A 90 -0.06 20.63 -5.24
N PRO A 91 -0.15 20.48 -6.58
CA PRO A 91 0.84 21.07 -7.48
C PRO A 91 0.93 22.58 -7.30
N VAL A 92 2.17 23.09 -7.23
CA VAL A 92 2.43 24.52 -7.17
C VAL A 92 2.22 25.12 -8.59
N ALA A 93 1.62 26.32 -8.65
CA ALA A 93 1.44 27.01 -9.92
C ALA A 93 2.79 27.19 -10.64
N GLY A 94 2.82 26.90 -11.93
CA GLY A 94 4.02 26.95 -12.75
C GLY A 94 4.92 25.72 -12.69
N HIS A 95 4.61 24.75 -11.81
CA HIS A 95 5.33 23.49 -11.76
C HIS A 95 4.89 22.57 -12.90
N ASN A 96 5.86 21.97 -13.60
CA ASN A 96 5.58 20.94 -14.59
C ASN A 96 5.31 19.61 -13.85
N ALA A 97 4.07 19.18 -13.83
CA ALA A 97 3.66 17.96 -13.12
C ALA A 97 4.27 16.66 -13.67
N LEU A 98 4.86 16.70 -14.87
CA LEU A 98 5.57 15.56 -15.45
C LEU A 98 6.99 15.41 -14.92
N VAL A 99 7.52 16.45 -14.24
CA VAL A 99 8.81 16.37 -13.56
C VAL A 99 8.60 15.74 -12.19
N LEU A 100 9.07 14.52 -12.01
CA LEU A 100 8.93 13.77 -10.77
C LEU A 100 9.97 14.19 -9.72
N ALA A 101 11.20 14.43 -10.19
CA ALA A 101 12.28 14.96 -9.37
C ALA A 101 13.17 15.84 -10.24
N PRO A 102 13.45 17.08 -9.86
CA PRO A 102 14.30 17.96 -10.65
C PRO A 102 15.75 17.52 -10.62
N ALA A 103 16.51 17.89 -11.65
CA ALA A 103 17.95 17.79 -11.58
C ALA A 103 18.50 18.83 -10.59
N GLU A 104 19.50 18.45 -9.84
CA GLU A 104 20.20 19.34 -8.91
C GLU A 104 21.57 19.68 -9.48
N VAL A 105 21.89 20.98 -9.50
CA VAL A 105 23.16 21.48 -10.00
C VAL A 105 23.81 22.38 -8.95
N GLU A 106 24.99 22.03 -8.53
CA GLU A 106 25.79 22.85 -7.61
C GLU A 106 26.63 23.83 -8.39
N LEU A 107 26.64 25.07 -7.97
CA LEU A 107 27.42 26.16 -8.59
C LEU A 107 28.68 26.51 -7.80
#